data_5540b8d4d7846c3e49d82e5ba7dd8033
#
_entry.id   5540b8d4d7846c3e49d82e5ba7dd8033
#
_cell.length_a   1.000
_cell.length_b   1.000
_cell.length_c   1.000
_cell.angle_alpha   90.00
_cell.angle_beta   90.00
_cell.angle_gamma   90.00
#
_symmetry.space_group_name_H-M   'P 1'
#
loop_
_entity.id
_entity.type
_entity.pdbx_description
1 polymer ?
#
loop_
_entity_poly.entity_id
_entity_poly.type
_entity_poly.pdbx_seq_one_letter_code
_entity_poly.pdbx_strand_id
1 'polypeptide(L)'
;MLKLRGGNALSSFRLDKLNQALQAGAPGISHIHAEYWHFAETARELAAAELSVLEKILTYGPASPTEPPDGELLLVVPRLGTISPWSSKATDIALHCGLEALQRLERGVAFYVQKRDGAPLTAVEKQVLLPLIHDRMTETLLGSLDAAEKLFRHCAPAPLNSVDVLGGGKAALEAANRTTGLALSPDEID
;
A
#
# COMPACT_ATOMS: atom_id res chain seq x y z
N MET A 1 0.74 -1.79 16.48
CA MET A 1 1.42 -1.98 15.19
C MET A 1 2.89 -1.60 15.33
N LEU A 2 3.79 -2.52 14.93
CA LEU A 2 5.22 -2.24 14.82
C LEU A 2 5.54 -1.65 13.44
N LYS A 3 6.53 -0.76 13.40
CA LYS A 3 7.06 -0.13 12.17
C LYS A 3 8.54 -0.45 12.08
N LEU A 4 8.94 -1.19 11.06
CA LEU A 4 10.31 -1.66 10.89
C LEU A 4 10.84 -1.17 9.54
N ARG A 5 11.91 -0.38 9.58
CA ARG A 5 12.58 0.13 8.39
C ARG A 5 13.30 -1.00 7.68
N GLY A 6 13.14 -1.10 6.36
CA GLY A 6 13.77 -2.10 5.52
C GLY A 6 14.90 -1.54 4.65
N GLY A 7 15.31 -2.33 3.67
CA GLY A 7 16.31 -1.95 2.69
C GLY A 7 15.76 -1.07 1.56
N ASN A 8 16.63 -0.68 0.62
CA ASN A 8 16.27 0.09 -0.57
C ASN A 8 15.19 -0.65 -1.39
N ALA A 9 14.11 0.05 -1.73
CA ALA A 9 13.01 -0.53 -2.49
C ALA A 9 13.24 -0.54 -4.01
N LEU A 10 14.06 0.39 -4.49
CA LEU A 10 14.41 0.51 -5.90
C LEU A 10 15.93 0.35 -6.11
N SER A 11 16.30 -0.32 -7.19
CA SER A 11 17.69 -0.35 -7.64
C SER A 11 18.11 1.02 -8.18
N SER A 12 19.43 1.29 -8.25
CA SER A 12 19.97 2.53 -8.86
C SER A 12 19.41 2.77 -10.26
N PHE A 13 19.36 1.73 -11.09
CA PHE A 13 18.79 1.82 -12.45
C PHE A 13 17.32 2.29 -12.45
N ARG A 14 16.49 1.77 -11.54
CA ARG A 14 15.07 2.19 -11.44
C ARG A 14 14.93 3.60 -10.93
N LEU A 15 15.77 4.02 -9.97
CA LEU A 15 15.81 5.39 -9.49
C LEU A 15 16.24 6.36 -10.58
N ASP A 16 17.27 6.01 -11.37
CA ASP A 16 17.74 6.84 -12.48
C ASP A 16 16.64 7.01 -13.55
N LYS A 17 15.95 5.92 -13.90
CA LYS A 17 14.82 5.97 -14.83
C LYS A 17 13.68 6.84 -14.30
N LEU A 18 13.35 6.75 -13.00
CA LEU A 18 12.34 7.58 -12.36
C LEU A 18 12.75 9.05 -12.39
N ASN A 19 14.00 9.36 -12.05
CA ASN A 19 14.55 10.72 -12.08
C ASN A 19 14.51 11.31 -13.50
N GLN A 20 14.86 10.54 -14.53
CA GLN A 20 14.76 10.98 -15.93
C GLN A 20 13.32 11.32 -16.33
N ALA A 21 12.36 10.47 -15.94
CA ALA A 21 10.94 10.73 -16.24
C ALA A 21 10.43 12.01 -15.55
N LEU A 22 10.91 12.28 -14.32
CA LEU A 22 10.51 13.47 -13.55
C LEU A 22 11.13 14.77 -14.09
N GLN A 23 12.35 14.73 -14.63
CA GLN A 23 12.98 15.93 -15.17
C GLN A 23 12.17 16.58 -16.29
N ALA A 24 11.40 15.80 -17.05
CA ALA A 24 10.55 16.32 -18.12
C ALA A 24 9.29 17.03 -17.60
N GLY A 25 8.71 16.59 -16.48
CA GLY A 25 7.41 17.08 -16.00
C GLY A 25 7.45 17.80 -14.65
N ALA A 26 8.46 17.55 -13.82
CA ALA A 26 8.62 18.13 -12.48
C ALA A 26 10.10 18.47 -12.19
N PRO A 27 10.72 19.41 -12.92
CA PRO A 27 12.15 19.71 -12.81
C PRO A 27 12.55 20.30 -11.44
N GLY A 28 11.59 20.73 -10.64
CA GLY A 28 11.82 21.19 -9.25
C GLY A 28 12.24 20.07 -8.30
N ILE A 29 11.92 18.80 -8.60
CA ILE A 29 12.33 17.65 -7.80
C ILE A 29 13.82 17.39 -8.05
N SER A 30 14.62 17.40 -6.98
CA SER A 30 16.07 17.23 -7.05
C SER A 30 16.51 15.79 -6.76
N HIS A 31 15.82 15.12 -5.85
CA HIS A 31 16.20 13.78 -5.41
C HIS A 31 14.99 12.98 -4.93
N ILE A 32 15.01 11.68 -5.20
CA ILE A 32 14.06 10.71 -4.65
C ILE A 32 14.85 9.56 -4.06
N HIS A 33 14.50 9.21 -2.83
CA HIS A 33 14.92 7.97 -2.18
C HIS A 33 13.70 7.08 -1.98
N ALA A 34 13.88 5.76 -2.10
CA ALA A 34 12.80 4.78 -1.93
C ALA A 34 13.29 3.61 -1.08
N GLU A 35 12.60 3.34 0.02
CA GLU A 35 12.91 2.24 0.92
C GLU A 35 11.67 1.46 1.33
N TYR A 36 11.86 0.21 1.69
CA TYR A 36 10.79 -0.59 2.26
C TYR A 36 10.51 -0.20 3.71
N TRP A 37 9.23 -0.22 4.06
CA TRP A 37 8.78 -0.21 5.44
C TRP A 37 7.86 -1.41 5.67
N HIS A 38 8.10 -2.09 6.77
CA HIS A 38 7.31 -3.23 7.18
C HIS A 38 6.44 -2.84 8.37
N PHE A 39 5.19 -3.25 8.31
CA PHE A 39 4.18 -2.99 9.31
C PHE A 39 3.72 -4.32 9.86
N ALA A 40 3.81 -4.50 11.18
CA ALA A 40 3.43 -5.76 11.84
C ALA A 40 2.31 -5.52 12.84
N GLU A 41 1.21 -6.24 12.65
CA GLU A 41 0.15 -6.37 13.63
C GLU A 41 0.45 -7.57 14.53
N THR A 42 0.40 -7.36 15.83
CA THR A 42 0.72 -8.39 16.84
C THR A 42 -0.36 -8.44 17.89
N ALA A 43 -0.67 -9.64 18.39
CA ALA A 43 -1.66 -9.84 19.45
C ALA A 43 -1.17 -9.32 20.82
N ARG A 44 0.15 -9.24 21.01
CA ARG A 44 0.85 -8.69 22.18
C ARG A 44 2.18 -8.07 21.77
N GLU A 45 2.82 -7.39 22.67
CA GLU A 45 4.20 -6.94 22.48
C GLU A 45 5.14 -8.15 22.26
N LEU A 46 6.04 -8.02 21.29
CA LEU A 46 7.04 -9.06 21.00
C LEU A 46 8.16 -9.00 22.04
N ALA A 47 8.58 -10.17 22.52
CA ALA A 47 9.79 -10.27 23.32
C ALA A 47 11.03 -9.92 22.47
N ALA A 48 12.14 -9.52 23.12
CA ALA A 48 13.37 -9.13 22.43
C ALA A 48 13.90 -10.22 21.47
N ALA A 49 13.77 -11.50 21.84
CA ALA A 49 14.16 -12.62 20.98
C ALA A 49 13.24 -12.74 19.74
N GLU A 50 11.93 -12.56 19.91
CA GLU A 50 10.96 -12.58 18.80
C GLU A 50 11.20 -11.40 17.84
N LEU A 51 11.45 -10.20 18.38
CA LEU A 51 11.77 -9.02 17.58
C LEU A 51 13.05 -9.25 16.78
N SER A 52 14.10 -9.82 17.39
CA SER A 52 15.35 -10.15 16.68
C SER A 52 15.15 -11.15 15.54
N VAL A 53 14.24 -12.13 15.71
CA VAL A 53 13.88 -13.07 14.63
C VAL A 53 13.16 -12.32 13.50
N LEU A 54 12.19 -11.47 13.83
CA LEU A 54 11.43 -10.69 12.87
C LEU A 54 12.37 -9.76 12.05
N GLU A 55 13.27 -9.05 12.71
CA GLU A 55 14.26 -8.18 12.07
C GLU A 55 15.15 -8.95 11.09
N LYS A 56 15.61 -10.15 11.47
CA LYS A 56 16.42 -11.02 10.59
C LYS A 56 15.63 -11.46 9.35
N ILE A 57 14.37 -11.84 9.50
CA ILE A 57 13.50 -12.24 8.38
C ILE A 57 13.31 -11.06 7.43
N LEU A 58 13.21 -9.83 7.95
CA LEU A 58 12.96 -8.63 7.17
C LEU A 58 14.23 -7.97 6.63
N THR A 59 15.40 -8.49 6.98
CA THR A 59 16.70 -8.02 6.45
C THR A 59 16.99 -8.70 5.12
N TYR A 60 16.71 -8.05 4.02
CA TYR A 60 16.97 -8.53 2.66
C TYR A 60 17.27 -7.36 1.70
N GLY A 61 17.97 -7.67 0.62
CA GLY A 61 18.40 -6.65 -0.34
C GLY A 61 19.54 -5.77 0.16
N PRO A 62 19.89 -4.70 -0.58
CA PRO A 62 20.90 -3.74 -0.17
C PRO A 62 20.46 -2.97 1.08
N ALA A 63 21.38 -2.75 2.00
CA ALA A 63 21.12 -1.95 3.19
C ALA A 63 20.73 -0.51 2.82
N SER A 64 19.77 0.05 3.53
CA SER A 64 19.45 1.48 3.45
C SER A 64 20.52 2.30 4.18
N PRO A 65 20.70 3.60 3.83
CA PRO A 65 21.51 4.51 4.62
C PRO A 65 21.07 4.52 6.09
N THR A 66 22.03 4.70 6.99
CA THR A 66 21.75 4.69 8.44
C THR A 66 20.86 5.87 8.86
N GLU A 67 21.07 7.02 8.24
CA GLU A 67 20.26 8.21 8.50
C GLU A 67 18.92 8.15 7.74
N PRO A 68 17.82 8.64 8.35
CA PRO A 68 16.56 8.77 7.65
C PRO A 68 16.74 9.75 6.48
N PRO A 69 16.18 9.44 5.29
CA PRO A 69 16.25 10.34 4.16
C PRO A 69 15.47 11.63 4.42
N ASP A 70 16.00 12.74 3.95
CA ASP A 70 15.27 14.02 3.94
C ASP A 70 14.23 14.05 2.82
N GLY A 71 13.20 14.87 3.00
CA GLY A 71 12.19 15.12 1.97
C GLY A 71 10.76 14.88 2.41
N GLU A 72 9.81 15.19 1.54
CA GLU A 72 8.40 14.90 1.75
C GLU A 72 8.14 13.40 1.63
N LEU A 73 7.54 12.79 2.66
CA LEU A 73 7.20 11.38 2.69
C LEU A 73 5.92 11.12 1.88
N LEU A 74 6.02 10.22 0.93
CA LEU A 74 4.91 9.60 0.21
C LEU A 74 4.98 8.09 0.44
N LEU A 75 4.10 7.57 1.28
CA LEU A 75 4.09 6.15 1.61
C LEU A 75 3.09 5.41 0.72
N VAL A 76 3.59 4.56 -0.16
CA VAL A 76 2.79 3.68 -1.01
C VAL A 76 2.63 2.34 -0.33
N VAL A 77 1.39 1.94 -0.10
CA VAL A 77 1.02 0.69 0.59
C VAL A 77 0.02 -0.09 -0.26
N PRO A 78 -0.16 -1.40 -0.02
CA PRO A 78 -1.24 -2.15 -0.64
C PRO A 78 -2.60 -1.51 -0.39
N ARG A 79 -3.53 -1.71 -1.31
CA ARG A 79 -4.89 -1.17 -1.21
C ARG A 79 -5.53 -1.53 0.13
N LEU A 80 -6.06 -0.52 0.81
CA LEU A 80 -6.74 -0.69 2.09
C LEU A 80 -7.92 -1.67 1.97
N GLY A 81 -8.10 -2.50 2.99
CA GLY A 81 -9.14 -3.54 3.01
C GLY A 81 -8.78 -4.81 2.23
N THR A 82 -7.56 -4.91 1.70
CA THR A 82 -7.04 -6.12 1.05
C THR A 82 -5.84 -6.68 1.80
N ILE A 83 -5.52 -7.95 1.58
CA ILE A 83 -4.27 -8.59 2.03
C ILE A 83 -3.39 -8.76 0.80
N SER A 84 -2.19 -8.20 0.83
CA SER A 84 -1.29 -8.32 -0.31
C SER A 84 -0.75 -9.76 -0.46
N PRO A 85 -0.42 -10.22 -1.69
CA PRO A 85 0.22 -11.53 -1.87
C PRO A 85 1.55 -11.66 -1.12
N TRP A 86 2.28 -10.55 -0.98
CA TRP A 86 3.48 -10.49 -0.17
C TRP A 86 3.17 -10.72 1.32
N SER A 87 2.12 -10.09 1.84
CA SER A 87 1.67 -10.20 3.23
C SER A 87 1.37 -11.64 3.61
N SER A 88 0.57 -12.35 2.81
CA SER A 88 0.20 -13.73 3.07
C SER A 88 1.45 -14.61 3.20
N LYS A 89 2.40 -14.46 2.29
CA LYS A 89 3.63 -15.24 2.29
C LYS A 89 4.56 -14.88 3.45
N ALA A 90 4.76 -13.59 3.71
CA ALA A 90 5.64 -13.12 4.76
C ALA A 90 5.11 -13.47 6.16
N THR A 91 3.80 -13.34 6.36
CA THR A 91 3.14 -13.73 7.61
C THR A 91 3.29 -15.24 7.86
N ASP A 92 3.06 -16.06 6.84
CA ASP A 92 3.23 -17.51 6.92
C ASP A 92 4.68 -17.91 7.29
N ILE A 93 5.68 -17.31 6.63
CA ILE A 93 7.10 -17.53 6.94
C ILE A 93 7.41 -17.14 8.40
N ALA A 94 6.92 -15.99 8.85
CA ALA A 94 7.18 -15.50 10.19
C ALA A 94 6.55 -16.43 11.26
N LEU A 95 5.33 -16.93 11.04
CA LEU A 95 4.69 -17.91 11.91
C LEU A 95 5.48 -19.23 11.96
N HIS A 96 5.98 -19.73 10.83
CA HIS A 96 6.85 -20.92 10.79
C HIS A 96 8.20 -20.71 11.50
N CYS A 97 8.65 -19.45 11.64
CA CYS A 97 9.83 -19.10 12.44
C CYS A 97 9.52 -18.92 13.94
N GLY A 98 8.33 -19.29 14.40
CA GLY A 98 7.94 -19.26 15.80
C GLY A 98 7.39 -17.93 16.30
N LEU A 99 7.02 -17.00 15.41
CA LEU A 99 6.44 -15.70 15.78
C LEU A 99 4.92 -15.80 15.98
N GLU A 100 4.45 -16.63 16.91
CA GLU A 100 3.03 -16.91 17.14
C GLU A 100 2.20 -15.68 17.52
N ALA A 101 2.83 -14.65 18.08
CA ALA A 101 2.16 -13.38 18.41
C ALA A 101 1.90 -12.49 17.20
N LEU A 102 2.52 -12.76 16.04
CA LEU A 102 2.31 -12.02 14.82
C LEU A 102 0.96 -12.41 14.18
N GLN A 103 0.10 -11.43 13.95
CA GLN A 103 -1.19 -11.64 13.30
C GLN A 103 -1.09 -11.39 11.79
N ARG A 104 -0.41 -10.32 11.40
CA ARG A 104 -0.25 -9.94 10.00
C ARG A 104 0.99 -9.07 9.80
N LEU A 105 1.66 -9.31 8.69
CA LEU A 105 2.81 -8.53 8.25
C LEU A 105 2.51 -7.91 6.87
N GLU A 106 2.66 -6.61 6.74
CA GLU A 106 2.50 -5.88 5.48
C GLU A 106 3.76 -5.10 5.14
N ARG A 107 3.91 -4.77 3.86
CA ARG A 107 5.04 -3.99 3.37
C ARG A 107 4.55 -2.83 2.51
N GLY A 108 5.11 -1.64 2.75
CA GLY A 108 4.97 -0.48 1.90
C GLY A 108 6.31 -0.01 1.35
N VAL A 109 6.25 0.96 0.43
CA VAL A 109 7.41 1.68 -0.08
C VAL A 109 7.28 3.14 0.34
N ALA A 110 8.24 3.61 1.12
CA ALA A 110 8.35 5.01 1.49
C ALA A 110 9.22 5.73 0.46
N PHE A 111 8.64 6.67 -0.25
CA PHE A 111 9.35 7.60 -1.12
C PHE A 111 9.57 8.90 -0.36
N TYR A 112 10.83 9.33 -0.28
CA TYR A 112 11.24 10.61 0.27
C TYR A 112 11.65 11.50 -0.89
N VAL A 113 10.91 12.58 -1.10
CA VAL A 113 11.04 13.44 -2.27
C VAL A 113 11.55 14.80 -1.85
N GLN A 114 12.71 15.18 -2.37
CA GLN A 114 13.32 16.48 -2.12
C GLN A 114 13.16 17.39 -3.32
N LYS A 115 12.85 18.65 -3.04
CA LYS A 115 12.88 19.73 -4.02
C LYS A 115 14.15 20.57 -3.85
N ARG A 116 14.58 21.20 -4.93
CA ARG A 116 15.76 22.09 -4.94
C ARG A 116 15.59 23.31 -4.03
N ASP A 117 14.36 23.77 -3.86
CA ASP A 117 13.99 24.93 -3.02
C ASP A 117 13.63 24.53 -1.59
N GLY A 118 13.64 23.24 -1.26
CA GLY A 118 13.23 22.71 0.05
C GLY A 118 11.73 22.85 0.37
N ALA A 119 10.92 23.36 -0.56
CA ALA A 119 9.48 23.52 -0.35
C ALA A 119 8.73 22.17 -0.50
N PRO A 120 7.52 22.05 0.06
CA PRO A 120 6.67 20.89 -0.19
C PRO A 120 6.31 20.74 -1.67
N LEU A 121 5.97 19.50 -2.08
CA LEU A 121 5.51 19.22 -3.43
C LEU A 121 4.20 19.94 -3.75
N THR A 122 4.17 20.62 -4.87
CA THR A 122 2.95 21.23 -5.39
C THR A 122 1.97 20.19 -5.93
N ALA A 123 0.70 20.56 -6.11
CA ALA A 123 -0.31 19.68 -6.71
C ALA A 123 0.09 19.23 -8.14
N VAL A 124 0.72 20.12 -8.92
CA VAL A 124 1.18 19.80 -10.29
C VAL A 124 2.32 18.78 -10.25
N GLU A 125 3.31 18.95 -9.38
CA GLU A 125 4.41 18.01 -9.22
C GLU A 125 3.90 16.64 -8.75
N LYS A 126 2.92 16.61 -7.82
CA LYS A 126 2.25 15.37 -7.40
C LYS A 126 1.50 14.68 -8.55
N GLN A 127 0.81 15.43 -9.41
CA GLN A 127 0.14 14.85 -10.57
C GLN A 127 1.11 14.16 -11.55
N VAL A 128 2.34 14.67 -11.69
CA VAL A 128 3.39 14.05 -12.51
C VAL A 128 4.02 12.85 -11.80
N LEU A 129 4.32 12.97 -10.52
CA LEU A 129 5.04 11.96 -9.75
C LEU A 129 4.20 10.72 -9.44
N LEU A 130 2.96 10.91 -8.96
CA LEU A 130 2.15 9.81 -8.43
C LEU A 130 1.92 8.66 -9.42
N PRO A 131 1.63 8.90 -10.72
CA PRO A 131 1.49 7.80 -11.69
C PRO A 131 2.78 6.99 -11.93
N LEU A 132 3.95 7.55 -11.57
CA LEU A 132 5.23 6.88 -11.73
C LEU A 132 5.61 5.99 -10.55
N ILE A 133 5.04 6.23 -9.36
CA ILE A 133 5.40 5.54 -8.12
C ILE A 133 4.27 4.70 -7.53
N HIS A 134 3.06 4.80 -8.03
CA HIS A 134 1.86 4.26 -7.40
C HIS A 134 0.86 3.75 -8.45
N ASP A 135 0.39 2.52 -8.27
CA ASP A 135 -0.70 1.93 -9.03
C ASP A 135 -2.04 2.14 -8.30
N ARG A 136 -2.91 2.99 -8.86
CA ARG A 136 -4.22 3.34 -8.29
C ARG A 136 -5.17 2.14 -8.12
N MET A 137 -4.95 1.02 -8.83
CA MET A 137 -5.83 -0.16 -8.76
C MET A 137 -5.47 -1.04 -7.56
N THR A 138 -4.19 -1.17 -7.24
CA THR A 138 -3.67 -2.14 -6.27
C THR A 138 -3.04 -1.50 -5.05
N GLU A 139 -2.83 -0.19 -5.06
CA GLU A 139 -2.10 0.53 -4.02
C GLU A 139 -2.87 1.78 -3.52
N THR A 140 -2.46 2.26 -2.37
CA THR A 140 -2.97 3.46 -1.72
C THR A 140 -1.81 4.32 -1.26
N LEU A 141 -1.93 5.64 -1.45
CA LEU A 141 -0.98 6.62 -0.97
C LEU A 141 -1.35 7.11 0.43
N LEU A 142 -0.39 7.09 1.34
CA LEU A 142 -0.51 7.63 2.70
C LEU A 142 0.55 8.71 2.94
N GLY A 143 0.23 9.70 3.77
CA GLY A 143 1.13 10.82 4.08
C GLY A 143 2.02 10.60 5.30
N SER A 144 1.90 9.48 6.01
CA SER A 144 2.72 9.18 7.18
C SER A 144 2.81 7.68 7.43
N LEU A 145 3.87 7.26 8.16
CA LEU A 145 4.03 5.88 8.59
C LEU A 145 2.94 5.44 9.58
N ASP A 146 2.43 6.36 10.40
CA ASP A 146 1.35 6.06 11.35
C ASP A 146 0.04 5.74 10.64
N ALA A 147 -0.21 6.38 9.51
CA ALA A 147 -1.42 6.14 8.72
C ALA A 147 -1.51 4.70 8.19
N ALA A 148 -0.39 3.94 8.17
CA ALA A 148 -0.36 2.53 7.79
C ALA A 148 -1.15 1.62 8.75
N GLU A 149 -1.52 2.09 9.95
CA GLU A 149 -2.45 1.39 10.83
C GLU A 149 -3.77 1.03 10.15
N LYS A 150 -4.17 1.84 9.14
CA LYS A 150 -5.36 1.58 8.33
C LYS A 150 -5.31 0.26 7.56
N LEU A 151 -4.10 -0.30 7.30
CA LEU A 151 -3.93 -1.60 6.65
C LEU A 151 -4.55 -2.74 7.45
N PHE A 152 -4.58 -2.62 8.77
CA PHE A 152 -5.01 -3.66 9.70
C PHE A 152 -6.46 -3.47 10.18
N ARG A 153 -7.15 -2.44 9.71
CA ARG A 153 -8.55 -2.22 10.06
C ARG A 153 -9.43 -3.27 9.41
N HIS A 154 -10.18 -3.99 10.23
CA HIS A 154 -11.23 -4.89 9.79
C HIS A 154 -12.53 -4.11 9.64
N CYS A 155 -13.08 -4.09 8.43
CA CYS A 155 -14.42 -3.58 8.20
C CYS A 155 -15.40 -4.76 8.19
N ALA A 156 -16.50 -4.63 8.90
CA ALA A 156 -17.59 -5.62 8.77
C ALA A 156 -18.04 -5.65 7.30
N PRO A 157 -18.23 -6.84 6.71
CA PRO A 157 -18.73 -6.93 5.34
C PRO A 157 -20.10 -6.27 5.25
N ALA A 158 -20.38 -5.66 4.11
CA ALA A 158 -21.71 -5.13 3.85
C ALA A 158 -22.76 -6.28 3.93
N PRO A 159 -23.98 -6.00 4.41
CA PRO A 159 -25.03 -7.01 4.42
C PRO A 159 -25.33 -7.51 3.01
N LEU A 160 -25.72 -8.77 2.91
CA LEU A 160 -26.19 -9.33 1.65
C LEU A 160 -27.45 -8.58 1.20
N ASN A 161 -27.37 -7.97 0.02
CA ASN A 161 -28.54 -7.38 -0.63
C ASN A 161 -29.18 -8.41 -1.56
N SER A 162 -30.48 -8.53 -1.48
CA SER A 162 -31.27 -9.40 -2.35
C SER A 162 -32.22 -8.58 -3.24
N VAL A 163 -32.43 -9.04 -4.45
CA VAL A 163 -33.42 -8.47 -5.37
C VAL A 163 -34.55 -9.48 -5.46
N ASP A 164 -35.76 -9.07 -5.06
CA ASP A 164 -36.95 -9.92 -5.17
C ASP A 164 -37.46 -9.96 -6.63
N VAL A 165 -36.81 -10.80 -7.42
CA VAL A 165 -37.19 -11.00 -8.83
C VAL A 165 -38.48 -11.77 -8.96
N LEU A 166 -38.83 -12.68 -8.02
CA LEU A 166 -40.04 -13.47 -8.06
C LEU A 166 -41.29 -12.61 -7.79
N GLY A 167 -41.21 -11.66 -6.87
CA GLY A 167 -42.29 -10.75 -6.54
C GLY A 167 -42.38 -9.51 -7.42
N GLY A 168 -41.19 -8.93 -7.74
CA GLY A 168 -41.08 -7.67 -8.49
C GLY A 168 -40.87 -7.82 -10.00
N GLY A 169 -40.64 -9.04 -10.47
CA GLY A 169 -40.46 -9.36 -11.89
C GLY A 169 -39.28 -8.60 -12.53
N LYS A 170 -39.35 -8.45 -13.85
CA LYS A 170 -38.39 -7.76 -14.69
C LYS A 170 -38.08 -6.33 -14.18
N ALA A 171 -39.09 -5.60 -13.71
CA ALA A 171 -38.93 -4.23 -13.23
C ALA A 171 -37.98 -4.14 -12.01
N ALA A 172 -38.01 -5.12 -11.10
CA ALA A 172 -37.12 -5.18 -9.96
C ALA A 172 -35.66 -5.41 -10.42
N LEU A 173 -35.44 -6.28 -11.40
CA LEU A 173 -34.12 -6.55 -11.97
C LEU A 173 -33.55 -5.35 -12.72
N GLU A 174 -34.39 -4.67 -13.53
CA GLU A 174 -33.99 -3.41 -14.21
C GLU A 174 -33.62 -2.31 -13.22
N ALA A 175 -34.39 -2.16 -12.13
CA ALA A 175 -34.11 -1.19 -11.08
C ALA A 175 -32.76 -1.51 -10.39
N ALA A 176 -32.52 -2.77 -10.03
CA ALA A 176 -31.29 -3.23 -9.46
C ALA A 176 -30.08 -3.02 -10.41
N ASN A 177 -30.28 -3.34 -11.70
CA ASN A 177 -29.26 -3.12 -12.73
C ASN A 177 -28.79 -1.66 -12.78
N ARG A 178 -29.74 -0.71 -12.70
CA ARG A 178 -29.42 0.73 -12.68
C ARG A 178 -28.77 1.20 -11.37
N THR A 179 -29.26 0.73 -10.23
CA THR A 179 -28.83 1.24 -8.91
C THR A 179 -27.55 0.61 -8.39
N THR A 180 -27.27 -0.65 -8.73
CA THR A 180 -26.11 -1.40 -8.27
C THR A 180 -25.05 -1.62 -9.35
N GLY A 181 -25.34 -1.22 -10.60
CA GLY A 181 -24.37 -1.33 -11.71
C GLY A 181 -24.09 -2.78 -12.10
N LEU A 182 -25.10 -3.65 -12.18
CA LEU A 182 -24.93 -5.07 -12.54
C LEU A 182 -24.47 -5.27 -13.99
N ALA A 183 -24.61 -4.22 -14.84
CA ALA A 183 -24.23 -4.24 -16.25
C ALA A 183 -24.93 -5.34 -17.07
N LEU A 184 -26.15 -5.74 -16.68
CA LEU A 184 -26.95 -6.69 -17.43
C LEU A 184 -27.44 -6.05 -18.73
N SER A 185 -27.34 -6.81 -19.82
CA SER A 185 -27.93 -6.45 -21.13
C SER A 185 -29.45 -6.66 -21.11
N PRO A 186 -30.20 -6.08 -22.08
CA PRO A 186 -31.66 -6.33 -22.19
C PRO A 186 -31.99 -7.81 -22.29
N ASP A 187 -31.24 -8.58 -23.05
CA ASP A 187 -31.43 -10.02 -23.28
C ASP A 187 -31.23 -10.86 -22.02
N GLU A 188 -30.39 -10.39 -21.08
CA GLU A 188 -30.15 -11.06 -19.79
C GLU A 188 -31.21 -10.71 -18.74
N ILE A 189 -31.96 -9.65 -18.98
CA ILE A 189 -33.06 -9.22 -18.10
C ILE A 189 -34.39 -9.89 -18.50
N ASP A 190 -34.55 -10.27 -19.78
CA ASP A 190 -35.75 -10.93 -20.32
C ASP A 190 -35.82 -12.42 -19.96
#